data_f99aac21e4d6ffb8a8b650cc23dbe404
#
_entry.id   f99aac21e4d6ffb8a8b650cc23dbe404
#
_cell.length_a   1.000
_cell.length_b   1.000
_cell.length_c   1.000
_cell.angle_alpha   90.00
_cell.angle_beta   90.00
_cell.angle_gamma   90.00
#
_symmetry.space_group_name_H-M   'P 1'
#
loop_
_entity.id
_entity.type
_entity.pdbx_description
1 polymer ?
#
loop_
_entity_poly.entity_id
_entity_poly.type
_entity_poly.pdbx_seq_one_letter_code
_entity_poly.pdbx_strand_id
1 'polypeptide(L)'
;MDWSLPYPSRRQPICAANAVATSQPLATQAGIAMLTRGGSAMDAALATAITLTVVEPCSNGIGSDLFAIVWDGERLAGLNASGRAPAGWNRARFAGHEQMPQRGFDTVTIPGAVSGWVALSQRYGKLAFGDLFEPAIRYARDGYPVSPVVADKWRLAVPLMPQGLGWQDHFLIDGRAPKPGERFRSPAMANTLAAIARTDGEAFYRGALADAICAHAAACGSVHVRGDFERHTSDWVTPIAVDYRGMRVHEIPPNGQGIAALMALGMLESFDLASLSRDSVASMHLQIEAMKLAFADAYRYVGDPATMTIAPEALLNRDYLRERASLIDANKANHYGPGEPPRGGTVYVTAADASGMMVSLIQSNYMGFGSGVVVPGTGISLQNRGTGFTLAHGHANEVGPGKRPYHTIIPGFMTKDGAPVATFGVMGGPIQPPGHVQTVVRMTDYAMNPQATLDAPRFKVNAGRSIDLEASAPRELREGLIALGHKLEAIPDSYMDFGAGQVILKADVGYVAASDPRRDGQAAGF
;
A
#
# COMPACT_ATOMS: atom_id res chain seq x y z
N MET A 1 4.48 -4.87 -31.79
CA MET A 1 4.43 -3.46 -31.35
C MET A 1 5.58 -3.25 -30.36
N ASP A 2 6.35 -2.20 -30.53
CA ASP A 2 7.35 -1.78 -29.56
C ASP A 2 6.66 -0.98 -28.44
N TRP A 3 6.89 -1.37 -27.20
CA TRP A 3 6.31 -0.75 -26.02
C TRP A 3 7.30 0.17 -25.29
N SER A 4 8.50 0.41 -25.86
CA SER A 4 9.45 1.36 -25.33
C SER A 4 8.87 2.78 -25.40
N LEU A 5 9.23 3.62 -24.41
CA LEU A 5 8.86 5.03 -24.35
C LEU A 5 10.14 5.87 -24.46
N PRO A 6 10.69 6.06 -25.68
CA PRO A 6 11.99 6.72 -25.86
C PRO A 6 11.96 8.22 -25.57
N TYR A 7 10.78 8.81 -25.46
CA TYR A 7 10.59 10.22 -25.16
C TYR A 7 9.96 10.41 -23.77
N PRO A 8 10.41 11.42 -22.98
CA PRO A 8 9.78 11.70 -21.70
C PRO A 8 8.34 12.19 -21.91
N SER A 9 7.38 11.56 -21.25
CA SER A 9 6.00 12.02 -21.20
C SER A 9 5.78 12.86 -19.96
N ARG A 10 5.02 13.96 -20.07
CA ARG A 10 4.59 14.78 -18.95
C ARG A 10 3.09 14.65 -18.79
N ARG A 11 2.65 14.29 -17.61
CA ARG A 11 1.25 14.34 -17.21
C ARG A 11 0.96 15.69 -16.58
N GLN A 12 -0.25 16.19 -16.76
CA GLN A 12 -0.74 17.34 -16.01
C GLN A 12 -1.68 16.84 -14.92
N PRO A 13 -1.74 17.51 -13.77
CA PRO A 13 -2.79 17.23 -12.80
C PRO A 13 -4.15 17.63 -13.39
N ILE A 14 -5.21 16.96 -12.97
CA ILE A 14 -6.57 17.32 -13.35
C ILE A 14 -7.22 18.18 -12.28
N CYS A 15 -8.10 19.11 -12.68
CA CYS A 15 -8.96 19.88 -11.78
C CYS A 15 -10.41 19.43 -12.00
N ALA A 16 -11.12 19.05 -10.94
CA ALA A 16 -12.47 18.50 -11.05
C ALA A 16 -13.26 18.63 -9.74
N ALA A 17 -14.59 18.62 -9.81
CA ALA A 17 -15.44 18.59 -8.62
C ALA A 17 -15.50 17.20 -7.98
N ASN A 18 -15.32 16.16 -8.80
CA ASN A 18 -15.26 14.75 -8.39
C ASN A 18 -14.00 14.14 -8.99
N ALA A 19 -13.21 13.40 -8.21
CA ALA A 19 -11.94 12.86 -8.69
C ALA A 19 -11.65 11.46 -8.15
N VAL A 20 -10.99 10.64 -8.98
CA VAL A 20 -10.43 9.33 -8.62
C VAL A 20 -9.03 9.22 -9.20
N ALA A 21 -8.07 8.72 -8.41
CA ALA A 21 -6.74 8.43 -8.90
C ALA A 21 -6.25 7.07 -8.37
N THR A 22 -5.74 6.23 -9.27
CA THR A 22 -5.13 4.93 -8.95
C THR A 22 -4.15 4.47 -10.03
N SER A 23 -3.53 3.32 -9.80
CA SER A 23 -2.42 2.76 -10.60
C SER A 23 -2.83 2.11 -11.93
N GLN A 24 -4.15 2.00 -12.22
CA GLN A 24 -4.63 1.32 -13.43
C GLN A 24 -5.89 2.01 -14.00
N PRO A 25 -5.90 2.38 -15.31
CA PRO A 25 -6.97 3.20 -15.89
C PRO A 25 -8.36 2.59 -15.83
N LEU A 26 -8.50 1.27 -16.07
CA LEU A 26 -9.80 0.60 -16.04
C LEU A 26 -10.42 0.65 -14.64
N ALA A 27 -9.60 0.60 -13.60
CA ALA A 27 -10.05 0.74 -12.23
C ALA A 27 -10.43 2.20 -11.90
N THR A 28 -9.68 3.19 -12.39
CA THR A 28 -10.08 4.61 -12.29
C THR A 28 -11.46 4.83 -12.92
N GLN A 29 -11.68 4.28 -14.12
CA GLN A 29 -12.98 4.40 -14.81
C GLN A 29 -14.11 3.72 -14.04
N ALA A 30 -13.84 2.60 -13.35
CA ALA A 30 -14.84 1.97 -12.47
C ALA A 30 -15.28 2.93 -11.34
N GLY A 31 -14.34 3.62 -10.71
CA GLY A 31 -14.64 4.62 -9.68
C GLY A 31 -15.41 5.83 -10.24
N ILE A 32 -14.99 6.37 -11.38
CA ILE A 32 -15.72 7.46 -12.06
C ILE A 32 -17.16 7.05 -12.41
N ALA A 33 -17.37 5.81 -12.85
CA ALA A 33 -18.71 5.32 -13.14
C ALA A 33 -19.63 5.33 -11.90
N MET A 34 -19.08 5.04 -10.70
CA MET A 34 -19.88 5.12 -9.46
C MET A 34 -20.22 6.57 -9.11
N LEU A 35 -19.27 7.51 -9.23
CA LEU A 35 -19.54 8.94 -9.02
C LEU A 35 -20.58 9.48 -10.00
N THR A 36 -20.51 9.11 -11.27
CA THR A 36 -21.46 9.51 -12.31
C THR A 36 -22.88 8.97 -12.03
N ARG A 37 -22.99 7.81 -11.35
CA ARG A 37 -24.27 7.23 -10.91
C ARG A 37 -24.81 7.86 -9.62
N GLY A 38 -24.16 8.89 -9.08
CA GLY A 38 -24.55 9.56 -7.83
C GLY A 38 -23.99 8.92 -6.56
N GLY A 39 -23.05 8.00 -6.69
CA GLY A 39 -22.31 7.40 -5.58
C GLY A 39 -21.42 8.39 -4.84
N SER A 40 -20.99 8.03 -3.64
CA SER A 40 -20.04 8.77 -2.83
C SER A 40 -18.60 8.52 -3.28
N ALA A 41 -17.66 9.33 -2.77
CA ALA A 41 -16.22 9.05 -2.92
C ALA A 41 -15.85 7.66 -2.38
N MET A 42 -16.57 7.16 -1.37
CA MET A 42 -16.38 5.80 -0.87
C MET A 42 -16.81 4.73 -1.88
N ASP A 43 -17.98 4.87 -2.50
CA ASP A 43 -18.43 3.95 -3.55
C ASP A 43 -17.41 3.91 -4.69
N ALA A 44 -16.88 5.07 -5.08
CA ALA A 44 -15.85 5.18 -6.10
C ALA A 44 -14.55 4.46 -5.69
N ALA A 45 -14.07 4.70 -4.46
CA ALA A 45 -12.86 4.07 -3.95
C ALA A 45 -13.00 2.54 -3.87
N LEU A 46 -14.15 2.04 -3.42
CA LEU A 46 -14.43 0.60 -3.32
C LEU A 46 -14.53 -0.06 -4.70
N ALA A 47 -15.30 0.51 -5.63
CA ALA A 47 -15.40 -0.04 -7.00
C ALA A 47 -14.03 -0.06 -7.69
N THR A 48 -13.20 0.97 -7.45
CA THR A 48 -11.81 1.03 -7.92
C THR A 48 -10.99 -0.10 -7.30
N ALA A 49 -11.00 -0.26 -5.97
CA ALA A 49 -10.22 -1.27 -5.25
C ALA A 49 -10.64 -2.71 -5.63
N ILE A 50 -11.93 -2.96 -5.76
CA ILE A 50 -12.49 -4.24 -6.22
C ILE A 50 -12.05 -4.53 -7.65
N THR A 51 -12.12 -3.53 -8.56
CA THR A 51 -11.69 -3.68 -9.96
C THR A 51 -10.19 -3.97 -10.07
N LEU A 52 -9.36 -3.31 -9.25
CA LEU A 52 -7.92 -3.56 -9.19
C LEU A 52 -7.57 -5.02 -8.89
N THR A 53 -8.40 -5.76 -8.13
CA THR A 53 -8.16 -7.20 -7.88
C THR A 53 -8.13 -8.02 -9.16
N VAL A 54 -8.81 -7.54 -10.21
CA VAL A 54 -8.89 -8.18 -11.52
C VAL A 54 -7.83 -7.63 -12.48
N VAL A 55 -7.74 -6.28 -12.59
CA VAL A 55 -6.95 -5.63 -13.65
C VAL A 55 -5.49 -5.34 -13.26
N GLU A 56 -5.14 -5.45 -11.98
CA GLU A 56 -3.75 -5.39 -11.48
C GLU A 56 -3.47 -6.52 -10.46
N PRO A 57 -3.63 -7.80 -10.82
CA PRO A 57 -3.52 -8.93 -9.89
C PRO A 57 -2.11 -9.14 -9.35
N CYS A 58 -1.10 -8.57 -10.01
CA CYS A 58 0.29 -8.61 -9.54
C CYS A 58 0.54 -7.80 -8.25
N SER A 59 -0.34 -6.89 -7.89
CA SER A 59 -0.17 -6.01 -6.72
C SER A 59 -1.18 -6.27 -5.61
N ASN A 60 -2.35 -6.80 -5.96
CA ASN A 60 -3.43 -7.12 -5.03
C ASN A 60 -4.33 -8.27 -5.53
N GLY A 61 -5.35 -8.65 -4.75
CA GLY A 61 -6.30 -9.70 -5.10
C GLY A 61 -7.47 -9.73 -4.13
N ILE A 62 -8.43 -10.61 -4.35
CA ILE A 62 -9.59 -10.80 -3.45
C ILE A 62 -9.12 -11.22 -2.04
N GLY A 63 -8.02 -11.95 -1.95
CA GLY A 63 -7.40 -12.37 -0.69
C GLY A 63 -6.34 -11.39 -0.14
N SER A 64 -6.50 -10.09 -0.38
CA SER A 64 -5.66 -9.00 0.15
C SER A 64 -6.05 -8.54 1.55
N ASP A 65 -5.24 -7.63 2.11
CA ASP A 65 -5.59 -6.76 3.24
C ASP A 65 -5.87 -5.34 2.76
N LEU A 66 -6.56 -4.53 3.59
CA LEU A 66 -6.95 -3.16 3.29
C LEU A 66 -6.82 -2.25 4.51
N PHE A 67 -6.33 -1.01 4.30
CA PHE A 67 -6.45 0.11 5.23
C PHE A 67 -7.10 1.31 4.55
N ALA A 68 -7.84 2.12 5.31
CA ALA A 68 -8.42 3.36 4.81
C ALA A 68 -8.39 4.47 5.86
N ILE A 69 -8.22 5.72 5.42
CA ILE A 69 -8.54 6.94 6.16
C ILE A 69 -9.59 7.68 5.36
N VAL A 70 -10.65 8.10 6.03
CA VAL A 70 -11.83 8.74 5.44
C VAL A 70 -12.12 10.05 6.15
N TRP A 71 -12.23 11.11 5.37
CA TRP A 71 -12.87 12.34 5.79
C TRP A 71 -14.32 12.33 5.30
N ASP A 72 -15.27 12.33 6.20
CA ASP A 72 -16.70 12.20 5.89
C ASP A 72 -17.45 13.53 5.69
N GLY A 73 -16.71 14.63 5.68
CA GLY A 73 -17.24 16.00 5.66
C GLY A 73 -17.09 16.72 6.99
N GLU A 74 -16.95 15.99 8.09
CA GLU A 74 -16.87 16.54 9.45
C GLU A 74 -15.63 16.07 10.22
N ARG A 75 -15.24 14.80 10.07
CA ARG A 75 -14.17 14.17 10.86
C ARG A 75 -13.42 13.10 10.10
N LEU A 76 -12.22 12.79 10.58
CA LEU A 76 -11.43 11.64 10.11
C LEU A 76 -11.81 10.37 10.86
N ALA A 77 -11.90 9.28 10.12
CA ALA A 77 -11.99 7.93 10.65
C ALA A 77 -10.99 7.02 9.93
N GLY A 78 -10.41 6.06 10.64
CA GLY A 78 -9.54 5.05 10.07
C GLY A 78 -10.17 3.66 10.12
N LEU A 79 -9.86 2.80 9.15
CA LEU A 79 -10.19 1.39 9.17
C LEU A 79 -8.93 0.56 9.00
N ASN A 80 -8.71 -0.37 9.93
CA ASN A 80 -7.71 -1.43 9.83
C ASN A 80 -8.41 -2.75 9.50
N ALA A 81 -8.36 -3.14 8.24
CA ALA A 81 -8.84 -4.42 7.75
C ALA A 81 -7.66 -5.32 7.36
N SER A 82 -6.65 -5.42 8.21
CA SER A 82 -5.58 -6.39 8.08
C SER A 82 -5.88 -7.69 8.81
N GLY A 83 -5.36 -8.78 8.26
CA GLY A 83 -5.63 -10.11 8.78
C GLY A 83 -4.80 -10.50 9.99
N ARG A 84 -5.37 -11.39 10.79
CA ARG A 84 -4.69 -12.01 11.93
C ARG A 84 -4.09 -13.36 11.53
N ALA A 85 -3.01 -13.75 12.18
CA ALA A 85 -2.44 -15.08 12.05
C ALA A 85 -3.46 -16.15 12.45
N PRO A 86 -3.50 -17.32 11.76
CA PRO A 86 -4.33 -18.45 12.16
C PRO A 86 -4.07 -18.89 13.61
N ALA A 87 -5.08 -19.41 14.28
CA ALA A 87 -4.95 -19.88 15.66
C ALA A 87 -3.89 -21.00 15.83
N GLY A 88 -3.62 -21.76 14.77
CA GLY A 88 -2.60 -22.81 14.76
C GLY A 88 -1.16 -22.31 14.58
N TRP A 89 -0.92 -21.00 14.39
CA TRP A 89 0.43 -20.47 14.25
C TRP A 89 1.08 -20.25 15.60
N ASN A 90 2.28 -20.80 15.73
CA ASN A 90 3.18 -20.58 16.86
C ASN A 90 4.63 -20.72 16.37
N ARG A 91 5.58 -20.34 17.22
CA ARG A 91 7.01 -20.40 16.88
C ARG A 91 7.48 -21.82 16.52
N ALA A 92 6.90 -22.87 17.14
CA ALA A 92 7.30 -24.25 16.87
C ALA A 92 6.97 -24.69 15.44
N ARG A 93 5.89 -24.16 14.81
CA ARG A 93 5.58 -24.42 13.40
C ARG A 93 6.70 -23.96 12.46
N PHE A 94 7.40 -22.92 12.84
CA PHE A 94 8.49 -22.32 12.05
C PHE A 94 9.88 -22.75 12.53
N ALA A 95 9.97 -23.82 13.35
CA ALA A 95 11.24 -24.37 13.80
C ALA A 95 12.09 -24.80 12.58
N GLY A 96 13.35 -24.40 12.52
CA GLY A 96 14.23 -24.66 11.38
C GLY A 96 14.26 -23.54 10.32
N HIS A 97 13.44 -22.50 10.47
CA HIS A 97 13.53 -21.28 9.67
C HIS A 97 14.27 -20.19 10.44
N GLU A 98 15.18 -19.46 9.79
CA GLU A 98 15.82 -18.26 10.35
C GLU A 98 14.89 -17.03 10.26
N GLN A 99 14.04 -17.00 9.22
CA GLN A 99 13.06 -15.95 8.95
C GLN A 99 11.73 -16.57 8.52
N MET A 100 10.66 -15.81 8.60
CA MET A 100 9.36 -16.23 8.07
C MET A 100 9.47 -16.57 6.57
N PRO A 101 8.78 -17.63 6.10
CA PRO A 101 8.75 -17.96 4.68
C PRO A 101 8.15 -16.81 3.86
N GLN A 102 8.51 -16.73 2.57
CA GLN A 102 8.01 -15.67 1.69
C GLN A 102 6.83 -16.11 0.82
N ARG A 103 6.64 -17.40 0.60
CA ARG A 103 5.61 -17.98 -0.28
C ARG A 103 4.93 -19.18 0.39
N GLY A 104 3.78 -19.56 -0.15
CA GLY A 104 2.99 -20.68 0.36
C GLY A 104 2.02 -20.28 1.49
N PHE A 105 1.23 -21.25 1.96
CA PHE A 105 0.20 -21.00 2.98
C PHE A 105 0.75 -20.51 4.34
N ASP A 106 1.99 -20.86 4.67
CA ASP A 106 2.62 -20.41 5.93
C ASP A 106 3.03 -18.93 5.93
N THR A 107 2.61 -18.20 4.90
CA THR A 107 2.71 -16.74 4.84
C THR A 107 1.36 -16.04 4.84
N VAL A 108 0.26 -16.79 4.79
CA VAL A 108 -1.10 -16.25 4.65
C VAL A 108 -1.69 -15.96 6.02
N THR A 109 -1.97 -14.69 6.34
CA THR A 109 -2.90 -14.33 7.42
C THR A 109 -4.32 -14.31 6.89
N ILE A 110 -5.34 -14.24 7.75
CA ILE A 110 -6.73 -14.24 7.29
C ILE A 110 -6.98 -12.99 6.44
N PRO A 111 -7.36 -13.11 5.14
CA PRO A 111 -7.50 -11.94 4.28
C PRO A 111 -8.57 -10.97 4.76
N GLY A 112 -8.25 -9.69 4.86
CA GLY A 112 -9.13 -8.69 5.44
C GLY A 112 -9.84 -7.77 4.45
N ALA A 113 -9.42 -7.70 3.17
CA ALA A 113 -9.93 -6.72 2.22
C ALA A 113 -11.46 -6.79 2.04
N VAL A 114 -12.03 -7.98 1.94
CA VAL A 114 -13.49 -8.16 1.76
C VAL A 114 -14.26 -7.60 2.96
N SER A 115 -13.81 -7.84 4.20
CA SER A 115 -14.45 -7.26 5.40
C SER A 115 -14.31 -5.74 5.43
N GLY A 116 -13.18 -5.21 4.93
CA GLY A 116 -12.97 -3.79 4.76
C GLY A 116 -13.94 -3.16 3.76
N TRP A 117 -14.18 -3.81 2.61
CA TRP A 117 -15.16 -3.33 1.62
C TRP A 117 -16.56 -3.24 2.21
N VAL A 118 -16.98 -4.28 2.93
CA VAL A 118 -18.30 -4.32 3.58
C VAL A 118 -18.42 -3.21 4.64
N ALA A 119 -17.45 -3.10 5.55
CA ALA A 119 -17.49 -2.13 6.63
C ALA A 119 -17.51 -0.66 6.12
N LEU A 120 -16.72 -0.37 5.08
CA LEU A 120 -16.66 0.96 4.46
C LEU A 120 -17.93 1.29 3.69
N SER A 121 -18.47 0.34 2.91
CA SER A 121 -19.72 0.52 2.17
C SER A 121 -20.90 0.73 3.11
N GLN A 122 -21.03 -0.07 4.16
CA GLN A 122 -22.11 0.07 5.14
C GLN A 122 -22.12 1.42 5.85
N ARG A 123 -20.93 2.01 6.08
CA ARG A 123 -20.84 3.27 6.82
C ARG A 123 -20.91 4.51 5.94
N TYR A 124 -20.37 4.45 4.71
CA TYR A 124 -20.15 5.64 3.87
C TYR A 124 -20.68 5.50 2.44
N GLY A 125 -21.10 4.30 2.04
CA GLY A 125 -21.67 4.05 0.71
C GLY A 125 -23.04 4.71 0.52
N LYS A 126 -23.32 5.12 -0.70
CA LYS A 126 -24.63 5.59 -1.18
C LYS A 126 -25.28 4.61 -2.16
N LEU A 127 -24.46 3.85 -2.89
CA LEU A 127 -24.92 2.84 -3.83
C LEU A 127 -25.08 1.48 -3.14
N ALA A 128 -25.87 0.58 -3.72
CA ALA A 128 -25.94 -0.79 -3.23
C ALA A 128 -24.57 -1.47 -3.35
N PHE A 129 -24.17 -2.23 -2.32
CA PHE A 129 -22.85 -2.88 -2.26
C PHE A 129 -22.58 -3.73 -3.52
N GLY A 130 -23.59 -4.46 -4.00
CA GLY A 130 -23.47 -5.30 -5.20
C GLY A 130 -23.13 -4.52 -6.48
N ASP A 131 -23.60 -3.28 -6.62
CA ASP A 131 -23.34 -2.44 -7.79
C ASP A 131 -21.87 -2.09 -7.96
N LEU A 132 -21.13 -2.01 -6.84
CA LEU A 132 -19.69 -1.69 -6.82
C LEU A 132 -18.85 -2.77 -7.50
N PHE A 133 -19.37 -3.98 -7.63
CA PHE A 133 -18.69 -5.13 -8.23
C PHE A 133 -18.90 -5.25 -9.73
N GLU A 134 -19.90 -4.57 -10.31
CA GLU A 134 -20.24 -4.71 -11.73
C GLU A 134 -19.07 -4.55 -12.70
N PRO A 135 -18.20 -3.51 -12.57
CA PRO A 135 -17.05 -3.36 -13.46
C PRO A 135 -16.04 -4.51 -13.34
N ALA A 136 -15.73 -4.92 -12.11
CA ALA A 136 -14.79 -6.01 -11.84
C ALA A 136 -15.29 -7.36 -12.37
N ILE A 137 -16.58 -7.67 -12.11
CA ILE A 137 -17.23 -8.90 -12.61
C ILE A 137 -17.19 -8.92 -14.13
N ARG A 138 -17.50 -7.80 -14.80
CA ARG A 138 -17.46 -7.69 -16.26
C ARG A 138 -16.04 -7.93 -16.79
N TYR A 139 -15.02 -7.26 -16.26
CA TYR A 139 -13.63 -7.46 -16.68
C TYR A 139 -13.15 -8.89 -16.43
N ALA A 140 -13.50 -9.48 -15.30
CA ALA A 140 -13.14 -10.87 -15.00
C ALA A 140 -13.80 -11.87 -15.95
N ARG A 141 -15.11 -11.69 -16.24
CA ARG A 141 -15.90 -12.60 -17.09
C ARG A 141 -15.56 -12.46 -18.57
N ASP A 142 -15.61 -11.22 -19.09
CA ASP A 142 -15.53 -10.93 -20.52
C ASP A 142 -14.07 -10.72 -20.98
N GLY A 143 -13.17 -10.47 -20.01
CA GLY A 143 -11.76 -10.20 -20.22
C GLY A 143 -11.44 -8.72 -20.48
N TYR A 144 -10.19 -8.38 -20.27
CA TYR A 144 -9.64 -7.03 -20.48
C TYR A 144 -8.25 -7.12 -21.15
N PRO A 145 -7.83 -6.10 -21.92
CA PRO A 145 -6.48 -6.03 -22.44
C PRO A 145 -5.51 -5.69 -21.30
N VAL A 146 -4.47 -6.52 -21.11
CA VAL A 146 -3.47 -6.31 -20.05
C VAL A 146 -2.59 -5.11 -20.41
N SER A 147 -2.44 -4.19 -19.49
CA SER A 147 -1.64 -2.98 -19.69
C SER A 147 -0.12 -3.28 -19.66
N PRO A 148 0.74 -2.42 -20.28
CA PRO A 148 2.17 -2.71 -20.43
C PRO A 148 2.92 -2.95 -19.14
N VAL A 149 2.73 -2.08 -18.12
CA VAL A 149 3.42 -2.22 -16.83
C VAL A 149 2.93 -3.46 -16.07
N VAL A 150 1.63 -3.74 -16.10
CA VAL A 150 1.07 -4.96 -15.47
C VAL A 150 1.61 -6.22 -16.15
N ALA A 151 1.67 -6.25 -17.48
CA ALA A 151 2.22 -7.39 -18.24
C ALA A 151 3.69 -7.66 -17.90
N ASP A 152 4.52 -6.61 -17.78
CA ASP A 152 5.93 -6.76 -17.41
C ASP A 152 6.09 -7.28 -15.98
N LYS A 153 5.33 -6.73 -15.02
CA LYS A 153 5.29 -7.25 -13.63
C LYS A 153 4.90 -8.72 -13.57
N TRP A 154 3.93 -9.09 -14.37
CA TRP A 154 3.46 -10.47 -14.41
C TRP A 154 4.55 -11.39 -14.93
N ARG A 155 5.20 -11.00 -16.01
CA ARG A 155 6.35 -11.73 -16.60
C ARG A 155 7.49 -11.90 -15.58
N LEU A 156 7.84 -10.84 -14.84
CA LEU A 156 8.88 -10.87 -13.80
C LEU A 156 8.52 -11.78 -12.62
N ALA A 157 7.22 -11.95 -12.34
CA ALA A 157 6.76 -12.80 -11.26
C ALA A 157 6.82 -14.30 -11.57
N VAL A 158 6.74 -14.70 -12.85
CA VAL A 158 6.70 -16.13 -13.25
C VAL A 158 7.75 -17.00 -12.57
N PRO A 159 9.06 -16.66 -12.62
CA PRO A 159 10.10 -17.49 -12.00
C PRO A 159 10.09 -17.47 -10.46
N LEU A 160 9.32 -16.57 -9.83
CA LEU A 160 9.26 -16.39 -8.38
C LEU A 160 8.11 -17.15 -7.74
N MET A 161 7.16 -17.67 -8.52
CA MET A 161 5.96 -18.30 -7.99
C MET A 161 6.18 -19.78 -7.72
N PRO A 162 5.78 -20.28 -6.54
CA PRO A 162 5.88 -21.70 -6.20
C PRO A 162 5.00 -22.55 -7.12
N GLN A 163 5.44 -23.76 -7.41
CA GLN A 163 4.67 -24.71 -8.19
C GLN A 163 3.60 -25.42 -7.34
N GLY A 164 2.51 -25.83 -7.97
CA GLY A 164 1.49 -26.68 -7.33
C GLY A 164 0.56 -25.98 -6.35
N LEU A 165 0.57 -24.63 -6.29
CA LEU A 165 -0.31 -23.83 -5.42
C LEU A 165 -1.40 -23.07 -6.19
N GLY A 166 -1.68 -23.46 -7.43
CA GLY A 166 -2.77 -22.94 -8.26
C GLY A 166 -2.44 -21.65 -9.03
N TRP A 167 -1.27 -21.01 -8.78
CA TRP A 167 -0.93 -19.75 -9.43
C TRP A 167 -0.75 -19.90 -10.94
N GLN A 168 -0.01 -20.93 -11.37
CA GLN A 168 0.27 -21.20 -12.79
C GLN A 168 -1.02 -21.50 -13.55
N ASP A 169 -1.90 -22.31 -12.97
CA ASP A 169 -3.16 -22.73 -13.58
C ASP A 169 -4.12 -21.56 -13.78
N HIS A 170 -4.03 -20.55 -12.89
CA HIS A 170 -4.94 -19.42 -12.92
C HIS A 170 -4.40 -18.23 -13.72
N PHE A 171 -3.13 -17.91 -13.61
CA PHE A 171 -2.54 -16.66 -14.09
C PHE A 171 -1.70 -16.81 -15.37
N LEU A 172 -1.45 -18.00 -15.86
CA LEU A 172 -0.71 -18.18 -17.10
C LEU A 172 -1.64 -18.48 -18.29
N ILE A 173 -1.30 -17.93 -19.45
CA ILE A 173 -1.89 -18.26 -20.74
C ILE A 173 -0.88 -19.13 -21.47
N ASP A 174 -1.22 -20.40 -21.77
CA ASP A 174 -0.33 -21.36 -22.41
C ASP A 174 1.07 -21.42 -21.75
N GLY A 175 1.09 -21.45 -20.41
CA GLY A 175 2.31 -21.56 -19.60
C GLY A 175 3.15 -20.28 -19.47
N ARG A 176 2.68 -19.14 -19.93
CA ARG A 176 3.38 -17.84 -19.87
C ARG A 176 2.52 -16.70 -19.35
N ALA A 177 3.15 -15.63 -18.92
CA ALA A 177 2.47 -14.37 -18.60
C ALA A 177 1.81 -13.78 -19.87
N PRO A 178 0.66 -13.06 -19.70
CA PRO A 178 0.04 -12.34 -20.80
C PRO A 178 0.95 -11.22 -21.31
N LYS A 179 0.90 -10.94 -22.62
CA LYS A 179 1.62 -9.83 -23.26
C LYS A 179 0.81 -8.51 -23.13
N PRO A 180 1.46 -7.36 -23.26
CA PRO A 180 0.74 -6.08 -23.36
C PRO A 180 -0.32 -6.11 -24.46
N GLY A 181 -1.55 -5.70 -24.13
CA GLY A 181 -2.70 -5.72 -25.02
C GLY A 181 -3.38 -7.10 -25.20
N GLU A 182 -2.79 -8.17 -24.70
CA GLU A 182 -3.41 -9.50 -24.73
C GLU A 182 -4.59 -9.56 -23.77
N ARG A 183 -5.67 -10.25 -24.18
CA ARG A 183 -6.87 -10.38 -23.35
C ARG A 183 -6.68 -11.44 -22.28
N PHE A 184 -6.76 -11.02 -21.02
CA PHE A 184 -6.88 -11.92 -19.88
C PHE A 184 -8.32 -11.96 -19.36
N ARG A 185 -8.79 -13.14 -18.97
CA ARG A 185 -10.11 -13.34 -18.35
C ARG A 185 -10.04 -14.41 -17.27
N SER A 186 -10.91 -14.29 -16.27
CA SER A 186 -11.04 -15.28 -15.19
C SER A 186 -12.52 -15.43 -14.79
N PRO A 187 -13.28 -16.32 -15.44
CA PRO A 187 -14.66 -16.60 -15.04
C PRO A 187 -14.79 -17.04 -13.58
N ALA A 188 -13.78 -17.72 -13.05
CA ALA A 188 -13.73 -18.13 -11.64
C ALA A 188 -13.74 -16.90 -10.70
N MET A 189 -12.91 -15.88 -10.98
CA MET A 189 -12.95 -14.61 -10.22
C MET A 189 -14.29 -13.91 -10.36
N ALA A 190 -14.89 -13.89 -11.56
CA ALA A 190 -16.20 -13.29 -11.77
C ALA A 190 -17.28 -13.93 -10.90
N ASN A 191 -17.30 -15.26 -10.81
CA ASN A 191 -18.22 -16.00 -9.95
C ASN A 191 -17.98 -15.72 -8.46
N THR A 192 -16.72 -15.66 -8.05
CA THR A 192 -16.33 -15.33 -6.67
C THR A 192 -16.76 -13.91 -6.29
N LEU A 193 -16.46 -12.91 -7.13
CA LEU A 193 -16.89 -11.52 -6.91
C LEU A 193 -18.41 -11.40 -6.86
N ALA A 194 -19.14 -12.11 -7.75
CA ALA A 194 -20.60 -12.15 -7.73
C ALA A 194 -21.15 -12.82 -6.46
N ALA A 195 -20.49 -13.83 -5.91
CA ALA A 195 -20.89 -14.45 -4.65
C ALA A 195 -20.68 -13.50 -3.46
N ILE A 196 -19.55 -12.79 -3.41
CA ILE A 196 -19.26 -11.77 -2.39
C ILE A 196 -20.30 -10.65 -2.45
N ALA A 197 -20.59 -10.14 -3.66
CA ALA A 197 -21.55 -9.07 -3.89
C ALA A 197 -22.97 -9.42 -3.39
N ARG A 198 -23.44 -10.64 -3.70
CA ARG A 198 -24.79 -11.10 -3.32
C ARG A 198 -24.97 -11.39 -1.85
N THR A 199 -23.92 -11.62 -1.10
CA THR A 199 -23.95 -12.06 0.30
C THR A 199 -23.37 -11.04 1.25
N ASP A 200 -23.10 -9.81 0.79
CA ASP A 200 -22.44 -8.77 1.58
C ASP A 200 -21.17 -9.29 2.29
N GLY A 201 -20.37 -10.07 1.55
CA GLY A 201 -19.11 -10.64 2.03
C GLY A 201 -19.24 -11.95 2.83
N GLU A 202 -20.44 -12.37 3.26
CA GLU A 202 -20.62 -13.57 4.09
C GLU A 202 -20.10 -14.85 3.44
N ALA A 203 -20.22 -14.97 2.10
CA ALA A 203 -19.66 -16.12 1.37
C ALA A 203 -18.15 -16.29 1.59
N PHE A 204 -17.43 -15.20 1.82
CA PHE A 204 -15.97 -15.21 1.97
C PHE A 204 -15.52 -15.67 3.37
N TYR A 205 -16.25 -15.31 4.42
CA TYR A 205 -15.85 -15.61 5.80
C TYR A 205 -16.63 -16.76 6.42
N ARG A 206 -17.91 -16.94 6.03
CA ARG A 206 -18.83 -17.92 6.65
C ARG A 206 -19.55 -18.82 5.65
N GLY A 207 -19.16 -18.78 4.36
CA GLY A 207 -19.77 -19.57 3.29
C GLY A 207 -18.78 -20.41 2.51
N ALA A 208 -19.22 -20.80 1.31
CA ALA A 208 -18.51 -21.75 0.45
C ALA A 208 -17.08 -21.30 0.06
N LEU A 209 -16.79 -19.99 0.03
CA LEU A 209 -15.45 -19.52 -0.28
C LEU A 209 -14.49 -19.77 0.89
N ALA A 210 -14.93 -19.59 2.14
CA ALA A 210 -14.15 -19.99 3.31
C ALA A 210 -13.88 -21.49 3.32
N ASP A 211 -14.88 -22.31 2.98
CA ASP A 211 -14.74 -23.76 2.89
C ASP A 211 -13.70 -24.15 1.83
N ALA A 212 -13.74 -23.53 0.65
CA ALA A 212 -12.77 -23.77 -0.41
C ALA A 212 -11.35 -23.37 -0.03
N ILE A 213 -11.17 -22.24 0.66
CA ILE A 213 -9.85 -21.80 1.17
C ILE A 213 -9.33 -22.80 2.19
N CYS A 214 -10.15 -23.21 3.18
CA CYS A 214 -9.75 -24.16 4.21
C CYS A 214 -9.45 -25.55 3.66
N ALA A 215 -10.21 -26.03 2.69
CA ALA A 215 -9.95 -27.30 2.02
C ALA A 215 -8.61 -27.28 1.27
N HIS A 216 -8.31 -26.21 0.54
CA HIS A 216 -7.04 -26.06 -0.14
C HIS A 216 -5.87 -25.91 0.86
N ALA A 217 -6.07 -25.17 1.96
CA ALA A 217 -5.09 -25.04 3.03
C ALA A 217 -4.74 -26.41 3.63
N ALA A 218 -5.74 -27.23 3.96
CA ALA A 218 -5.55 -28.58 4.48
C ALA A 218 -4.81 -29.48 3.49
N ALA A 219 -5.15 -29.43 2.20
CA ALA A 219 -4.46 -30.17 1.15
C ALA A 219 -2.97 -29.78 0.99
N CYS A 220 -2.63 -28.53 1.35
CA CYS A 220 -1.25 -28.02 1.35
C CYS A 220 -0.56 -28.15 2.73
N GLY A 221 -1.13 -28.88 3.70
CA GLY A 221 -0.55 -29.07 5.05
C GLY A 221 -0.58 -27.81 5.94
N SER A 222 -1.44 -26.85 5.63
CA SER A 222 -1.61 -25.65 6.44
C SER A 222 -2.59 -25.86 7.59
N VAL A 223 -2.55 -24.94 8.57
CA VAL A 223 -3.34 -25.00 9.81
C VAL A 223 -4.55 -24.05 9.83
N HIS A 224 -4.85 -23.42 8.69
CA HIS A 224 -6.02 -22.56 8.55
C HIS A 224 -7.30 -23.37 8.72
N VAL A 225 -8.19 -22.93 9.59
CA VAL A 225 -9.48 -23.57 9.85
C VAL A 225 -10.62 -22.57 9.71
N ARG A 226 -11.82 -23.07 9.49
CA ARG A 226 -13.05 -22.28 9.33
C ARG A 226 -13.23 -21.22 10.41
N GLY A 227 -12.98 -21.59 11.67
CA GLY A 227 -13.10 -20.67 12.81
C GLY A 227 -12.15 -19.48 12.78
N ASP A 228 -11.03 -19.53 12.03
CA ASP A 228 -10.16 -18.39 11.86
C ASP A 228 -10.81 -17.31 10.98
N PHE A 229 -11.51 -17.73 9.94
CA PHE A 229 -12.28 -16.84 9.05
C PHE A 229 -13.52 -16.27 9.75
N GLU A 230 -14.27 -17.09 10.46
CA GLU A 230 -15.49 -16.69 11.17
C GLU A 230 -15.25 -15.63 12.25
N ARG A 231 -14.07 -15.67 12.89
CA ARG A 231 -13.66 -14.69 13.93
C ARG A 231 -13.05 -13.42 13.36
N HIS A 232 -12.78 -13.36 12.03
CA HIS A 232 -12.15 -12.19 11.46
C HIS A 232 -13.06 -10.96 11.53
N THR A 233 -12.48 -9.84 11.98
CA THR A 233 -13.14 -8.53 12.04
C THR A 233 -12.17 -7.43 11.58
N SER A 234 -12.73 -6.40 10.94
CA SER A 234 -12.04 -5.13 10.71
C SER A 234 -12.23 -4.21 11.91
N ASP A 235 -11.20 -3.43 12.24
CA ASP A 235 -11.24 -2.54 13.41
C ASP A 235 -11.29 -1.08 12.94
N TRP A 236 -12.30 -0.33 13.42
CA TRP A 236 -12.32 1.12 13.30
C TRP A 236 -11.31 1.71 14.27
N VAL A 237 -10.46 2.61 13.77
CA VAL A 237 -9.35 3.21 14.53
C VAL A 237 -9.33 4.72 14.37
N THR A 238 -8.79 5.42 15.36
CA THR A 238 -8.47 6.84 15.20
C THR A 238 -7.09 6.98 14.54
N PRO A 239 -6.97 7.70 13.41
CA PRO A 239 -5.67 7.96 12.82
C PRO A 239 -4.73 8.67 13.79
N ILE A 240 -3.46 8.24 13.85
CA ILE A 240 -2.40 8.94 14.56
C ILE A 240 -1.85 10.08 13.69
N ALA A 241 -1.25 11.11 14.30
CA ALA A 241 -0.79 12.26 13.54
C ALA A 241 0.40 12.98 14.18
N VAL A 242 1.13 13.73 13.34
CA VAL A 242 2.10 14.75 13.78
C VAL A 242 1.82 16.07 13.08
N ASP A 243 2.19 17.17 13.74
CA ASP A 243 2.20 18.48 13.11
C ASP A 243 3.50 18.66 12.33
N TYR A 244 3.39 19.15 11.08
CA TYR A 244 4.51 19.42 10.20
C TYR A 244 4.25 20.67 9.36
N ARG A 245 5.03 21.74 9.56
CA ARG A 245 4.93 23.02 8.82
C ARG A 245 3.51 23.60 8.81
N GLY A 246 2.80 23.53 9.92
CA GLY A 246 1.42 24.02 10.04
C GLY A 246 0.36 23.12 9.40
N MET A 247 0.76 21.99 8.84
CA MET A 247 -0.13 20.91 8.45
C MET A 247 -0.14 19.83 9.53
N ARG A 248 -1.24 19.07 9.63
CA ARG A 248 -1.33 17.86 10.43
C ARG A 248 -1.38 16.65 9.53
N VAL A 249 -0.34 15.81 9.60
CA VAL A 249 -0.20 14.60 8.76
C VAL A 249 -0.69 13.40 9.55
N HIS A 250 -1.59 12.63 8.95
CA HIS A 250 -2.27 11.48 9.57
C HIS A 250 -1.92 10.18 8.88
N GLU A 251 -1.77 9.12 9.69
CA GLU A 251 -1.54 7.74 9.26
C GLU A 251 -2.41 6.77 10.08
N ILE A 252 -2.59 5.55 9.59
CA ILE A 252 -3.18 4.46 10.38
C ILE A 252 -2.21 4.07 11.51
N PRO A 253 -2.72 3.87 12.75
CA PRO A 253 -1.88 3.41 13.86
C PRO A 253 -1.27 2.04 13.61
N PRO A 254 -0.27 1.62 14.40
CA PRO A 254 0.24 0.23 14.38
C PRO A 254 -0.91 -0.82 14.40
N ASN A 255 -0.76 -1.92 13.78
CA ASN A 255 0.41 -2.63 13.22
C ASN A 255 1.00 -2.07 11.91
N GLY A 256 0.42 -1.01 11.33
CA GLY A 256 0.90 -0.34 10.11
C GLY A 256 2.20 0.45 10.34
N GLN A 257 3.04 0.52 9.29
CA GLN A 257 4.32 1.26 9.33
C GLN A 257 4.17 2.78 9.15
N GLY A 258 2.96 3.34 9.05
CA GLY A 258 2.72 4.78 8.86
C GLY A 258 3.37 5.65 9.95
N ILE A 259 3.46 5.13 11.16
CA ILE A 259 4.16 5.78 12.28
C ILE A 259 5.62 6.13 11.94
N ALA A 260 6.31 5.37 11.06
CA ALA A 260 7.67 5.69 10.64
C ALA A 260 7.73 6.97 9.80
N ALA A 261 6.75 7.20 8.92
CA ALA A 261 6.66 8.45 8.18
C ALA A 261 6.39 9.65 9.12
N LEU A 262 5.50 9.46 10.10
CA LEU A 262 5.21 10.50 11.10
C LEU A 262 6.42 10.80 11.98
N MET A 263 7.16 9.79 12.44
CA MET A 263 8.41 9.99 13.21
C MET A 263 9.44 10.77 12.39
N ALA A 264 9.65 10.41 11.12
CA ALA A 264 10.59 11.11 10.25
C ALA A 264 10.19 12.58 10.04
N LEU A 265 8.91 12.86 9.76
CA LEU A 265 8.39 14.23 9.64
C LEU A 265 8.55 15.02 10.94
N GLY A 266 8.24 14.42 12.08
CA GLY A 266 8.43 15.06 13.39
C GLY A 266 9.89 15.36 13.71
N MET A 267 10.85 14.53 13.28
CA MET A 267 12.28 14.83 13.35
C MET A 267 12.68 15.97 12.40
N LEU A 268 12.17 15.96 11.17
CA LEU A 268 12.45 16.97 10.14
C LEU A 268 11.89 18.35 10.50
N GLU A 269 10.90 18.45 11.39
CA GLU A 269 10.43 19.74 11.93
C GLU A 269 11.55 20.54 12.62
N SER A 270 12.63 19.88 13.06
CA SER A 270 13.80 20.51 13.68
C SER A 270 14.77 21.15 12.68
N PHE A 271 14.56 20.97 11.36
CA PHE A 271 15.47 21.48 10.32
C PHE A 271 14.71 22.44 9.38
N ASP A 272 15.38 23.50 8.91
CA ASP A 272 14.80 24.43 7.93
C ASP A 272 15.03 23.92 6.50
N LEU A 273 14.19 22.94 6.07
CA LEU A 273 14.28 22.39 4.72
C LEU A 273 13.89 23.41 3.64
N ALA A 274 12.98 24.33 3.96
CA ALA A 274 12.49 25.34 3.00
C ALA A 274 13.59 26.32 2.56
N SER A 275 14.63 26.53 3.39
CA SER A 275 15.79 27.36 3.03
C SER A 275 16.78 26.62 2.10
N LEU A 276 16.70 25.30 2.01
CA LEU A 276 17.54 24.48 1.14
C LEU A 276 16.94 24.39 -0.27
N SER A 277 17.81 24.31 -1.29
CA SER A 277 17.31 24.05 -2.63
C SER A 277 16.60 22.69 -2.71
N ARG A 278 15.45 22.67 -3.37
CA ARG A 278 14.69 21.47 -3.63
C ARG A 278 15.58 20.41 -4.32
N ASP A 279 15.48 19.17 -3.86
CA ASP A 279 16.26 18.03 -4.36
C ASP A 279 17.79 18.22 -4.27
N SER A 280 18.27 19.13 -3.38
CA SER A 280 19.70 19.28 -3.07
C SER A 280 20.23 18.13 -2.22
N VAL A 281 21.54 17.93 -2.22
CA VAL A 281 22.22 16.94 -1.38
C VAL A 281 21.86 17.12 0.09
N ALA A 282 21.88 18.36 0.60
CA ALA A 282 21.56 18.65 2.00
C ALA A 282 20.10 18.30 2.36
N SER A 283 19.14 18.72 1.54
CA SER A 283 17.72 18.40 1.78
C SER A 283 17.46 16.89 1.73
N MET A 284 18.01 16.21 0.72
CA MET A 284 17.80 14.77 0.54
C MET A 284 18.47 13.96 1.66
N HIS A 285 19.68 14.35 2.05
CA HIS A 285 20.43 13.72 3.15
C HIS A 285 19.66 13.77 4.47
N LEU A 286 19.14 14.91 4.87
CA LEU A 286 18.34 15.05 6.10
C LEU A 286 17.11 14.15 6.10
N GLN A 287 16.39 14.07 4.98
CA GLN A 287 15.24 13.18 4.84
C GLN A 287 15.65 11.71 4.95
N ILE A 288 16.76 11.31 4.34
CA ILE A 288 17.29 9.94 4.42
C ILE A 288 17.67 9.58 5.86
N GLU A 289 18.39 10.47 6.56
CA GLU A 289 18.83 10.22 7.95
C GLU A 289 17.62 10.13 8.91
N ALA A 290 16.63 11.02 8.77
CA ALA A 290 15.41 10.96 9.55
C ALA A 290 14.64 9.64 9.31
N MET A 291 14.57 9.17 8.06
CA MET A 291 13.93 7.89 7.74
C MET A 291 14.68 6.68 8.31
N LYS A 292 16.03 6.70 8.32
CA LYS A 292 16.82 5.63 8.94
C LYS A 292 16.55 5.52 10.44
N LEU A 293 16.49 6.65 11.15
CA LEU A 293 16.14 6.71 12.57
C LEU A 293 14.73 6.20 12.82
N ALA A 294 13.77 6.66 12.03
CA ALA A 294 12.37 6.25 12.14
C ALA A 294 12.20 4.74 11.90
N PHE A 295 12.88 4.17 10.92
CA PHE A 295 12.83 2.73 10.68
C PHE A 295 13.51 1.92 11.80
N ALA A 296 14.63 2.39 12.36
CA ALA A 296 15.27 1.72 13.48
C ALA A 296 14.30 1.54 14.66
N ASP A 297 13.53 2.57 14.98
CA ASP A 297 12.52 2.54 16.03
C ASP A 297 11.29 1.72 15.63
N ALA A 298 10.78 1.89 14.41
CA ALA A 298 9.60 1.17 13.93
C ALA A 298 9.81 -0.35 13.93
N TYR A 299 10.95 -0.84 13.44
CA TYR A 299 11.24 -2.28 13.42
C TYR A 299 11.44 -2.88 14.80
N ARG A 300 11.86 -2.08 15.77
CA ARG A 300 12.03 -2.54 17.15
C ARG A 300 10.71 -2.64 17.91
N TYR A 301 9.82 -1.67 17.71
CA TYR A 301 8.68 -1.46 18.62
C TYR A 301 7.32 -1.75 17.99
N VAL A 302 7.19 -1.69 16.66
CA VAL A 302 5.89 -1.84 15.99
C VAL A 302 5.56 -3.31 15.74
N GLY A 303 4.33 -3.68 16.08
CA GLY A 303 3.72 -4.99 15.89
C GLY A 303 2.22 -4.90 16.12
N ASP A 304 1.60 -6.02 16.48
CA ASP A 304 0.20 -6.01 16.94
C ASP A 304 0.08 -5.10 18.18
N PRO A 305 -0.85 -4.13 18.19
CA PRO A 305 -1.03 -3.21 19.33
C PRO A 305 -1.16 -3.90 20.69
N ALA A 306 -1.76 -5.10 20.71
CA ALA A 306 -1.91 -5.87 21.94
C ALA A 306 -0.58 -6.40 22.51
N THR A 307 0.49 -6.41 21.70
CA THR A 307 1.81 -6.94 22.10
C THR A 307 2.93 -5.91 22.06
N MET A 308 2.63 -4.67 21.65
CA MET A 308 3.58 -3.56 21.73
C MET A 308 3.86 -3.19 23.18
N THR A 309 5.13 -2.95 23.49
CA THR A 309 5.58 -2.54 24.84
C THR A 309 5.64 -1.03 25.02
N ILE A 310 5.53 -0.28 23.93
CA ILE A 310 5.55 1.19 23.87
C ILE A 310 4.32 1.66 23.11
N ALA A 311 3.56 2.58 23.68
CA ALA A 311 2.42 3.18 23.02
C ALA A 311 2.86 4.04 21.82
N PRO A 312 2.07 4.09 20.71
CA PRO A 312 2.39 4.92 19.55
C PRO A 312 2.64 6.38 19.88
N GLU A 313 1.91 6.94 20.84
CA GLU A 313 2.03 8.33 21.30
C GLU A 313 3.41 8.64 21.90
N ALA A 314 4.06 7.65 22.52
CA ALA A 314 5.39 7.81 23.05
C ALA A 314 6.45 7.92 21.94
N LEU A 315 6.27 7.16 20.83
CA LEU A 315 7.12 7.25 19.65
C LEU A 315 6.91 8.55 18.85
N LEU A 316 5.75 9.19 19.00
CA LEU A 316 5.41 10.47 18.37
C LEU A 316 5.58 11.66 19.32
N ASN A 317 6.11 11.45 20.52
CA ASN A 317 6.36 12.52 21.48
C ASN A 317 7.37 13.53 20.92
N ARG A 318 7.06 14.84 21.01
CA ARG A 318 7.89 15.91 20.42
C ARG A 318 9.32 15.95 20.96
N ASP A 319 9.48 15.75 22.26
CA ASP A 319 10.81 15.83 22.88
C ASP A 319 11.65 14.60 22.49
N TYR A 320 11.04 13.43 22.43
CA TYR A 320 11.66 12.22 21.89
C TYR A 320 12.12 12.42 20.43
N LEU A 321 11.24 12.96 19.57
CA LEU A 321 11.57 13.19 18.17
C LEU A 321 12.67 14.24 17.99
N ARG A 322 12.75 15.28 18.85
CA ARG A 322 13.86 16.23 18.87
C ARG A 322 15.17 15.58 19.32
N GLU A 323 15.13 14.74 20.35
CA GLU A 323 16.29 13.95 20.78
C GLU A 323 16.80 13.07 19.64
N ARG A 324 15.91 12.35 18.94
CA ARG A 324 16.28 11.56 17.77
C ARG A 324 16.85 12.41 16.64
N ALA A 325 16.25 13.57 16.35
CA ALA A 325 16.74 14.52 15.35
C ALA A 325 18.15 15.02 15.64
N SER A 326 18.53 15.20 16.91
CA SER A 326 19.88 15.63 17.31
C SER A 326 20.98 14.63 16.96
N LEU A 327 20.66 13.39 16.64
CA LEU A 327 21.60 12.37 16.19
C LEU A 327 21.94 12.50 14.69
N ILE A 328 21.21 13.32 13.94
CA ILE A 328 21.46 13.55 12.52
C ILE A 328 22.66 14.48 12.35
N ASP A 329 23.69 13.98 11.70
CA ASP A 329 24.86 14.78 11.30
C ASP A 329 24.66 15.26 9.84
N ALA A 330 24.49 16.55 9.64
CA ALA A 330 24.24 17.14 8.32
C ALA A 330 25.38 16.92 7.30
N ASN A 331 26.55 16.49 7.76
CA ASN A 331 27.76 16.33 6.93
C ASN A 331 28.19 14.86 6.77
N LYS A 332 27.48 13.91 7.38
CA LYS A 332 27.90 12.52 7.37
C LYS A 332 26.75 11.54 7.49
N ALA A 333 26.71 10.56 6.61
CA ALA A 333 25.77 9.46 6.68
C ALA A 333 26.09 8.50 7.83
N ASN A 334 25.12 8.26 8.72
CA ASN A 334 25.26 7.41 9.88
C ASN A 334 24.50 6.06 9.70
N HIS A 335 24.83 5.13 10.60
CA HIS A 335 24.12 3.86 10.78
C HIS A 335 23.46 3.88 12.16
N TYR A 336 22.13 3.66 12.22
CA TYR A 336 21.36 3.79 13.44
C TYR A 336 20.81 2.46 13.99
N GLY A 337 21.40 1.33 13.64
CA GLY A 337 20.97 0.01 14.13
C GLY A 337 20.26 -0.85 13.08
N PRO A 338 19.81 -2.06 13.45
CA PRO A 338 19.28 -3.03 12.50
C PRO A 338 17.90 -2.65 12.01
N GLY A 339 17.71 -2.68 10.70
CA GLY A 339 16.44 -2.60 10.02
C GLY A 339 16.64 -2.99 8.57
N GLU A 340 16.27 -4.21 8.21
CA GLU A 340 16.13 -4.61 6.81
C GLU A 340 14.65 -4.67 6.45
N PRO A 341 14.14 -3.75 5.60
CA PRO A 341 12.76 -3.82 5.14
C PRO A 341 12.58 -4.94 4.10
N PRO A 342 11.56 -5.80 4.24
CA PRO A 342 11.19 -6.74 3.18
C PRO A 342 10.63 -6.02 1.96
N ARG A 343 10.79 -6.60 0.75
CA ARG A 343 10.30 -6.05 -0.53
C ARG A 343 8.85 -6.47 -0.79
N GLY A 344 7.97 -5.55 -1.29
CA GLY A 344 6.56 -5.88 -1.52
C GLY A 344 5.85 -5.03 -2.58
N GLY A 345 4.73 -5.55 -3.13
CA GLY A 345 3.83 -4.88 -4.09
C GLY A 345 2.52 -4.44 -3.44
N THR A 346 1.87 -3.37 -3.97
CA THR A 346 0.68 -2.74 -3.37
C THR A 346 -0.09 -1.98 -4.44
N VAL A 347 -1.39 -1.69 -4.21
CA VAL A 347 -2.16 -0.68 -4.95
C VAL A 347 -2.68 0.38 -3.99
N TYR A 348 -2.62 1.65 -4.41
CA TYR A 348 -3.18 2.79 -3.70
C TYR A 348 -4.29 3.44 -4.51
N VAL A 349 -5.37 3.82 -3.83
CA VAL A 349 -6.58 4.46 -4.38
C VAL A 349 -6.86 5.73 -3.60
N THR A 350 -7.16 6.81 -4.29
CA THR A 350 -7.75 8.00 -3.67
C THR A 350 -8.96 8.46 -4.47
N ALA A 351 -10.00 8.90 -3.77
CA ALA A 351 -11.22 9.43 -4.35
C ALA A 351 -11.74 10.62 -3.54
N ALA A 352 -12.37 11.56 -4.23
CA ALA A 352 -13.04 12.70 -3.60
C ALA A 352 -14.30 13.06 -4.39
N ASP A 353 -15.33 13.54 -3.70
CA ASP A 353 -16.59 13.95 -4.32
C ASP A 353 -17.00 15.37 -3.97
N ALA A 354 -17.94 15.91 -4.72
CA ALA A 354 -18.43 17.27 -4.57
C ALA A 354 -19.11 17.56 -3.20
N SER A 355 -19.46 16.52 -2.43
CA SER A 355 -19.99 16.71 -1.06
C SER A 355 -18.88 17.03 -0.04
N GLY A 356 -17.60 16.90 -0.42
CA GLY A 356 -16.45 17.13 0.42
C GLY A 356 -15.87 15.87 1.05
N MET A 357 -16.45 14.69 0.80
CA MET A 357 -15.85 13.42 1.25
C MET A 357 -14.53 13.16 0.52
N MET A 358 -13.50 12.79 1.28
CA MET A 358 -12.19 12.39 0.75
C MET A 358 -11.76 11.04 1.33
N VAL A 359 -11.30 10.16 0.46
CA VAL A 359 -10.92 8.77 0.80
C VAL A 359 -9.47 8.51 0.40
N SER A 360 -8.67 8.04 1.36
CA SER A 360 -7.34 7.49 1.18
C SER A 360 -7.41 5.99 1.51
N LEU A 361 -7.27 5.13 0.50
CA LEU A 361 -7.45 3.68 0.62
C LEU A 361 -6.26 2.95 0.00
N ILE A 362 -5.79 1.92 0.69
CA ILE A 362 -4.68 1.09 0.23
C ILE A 362 -5.01 -0.39 0.42
N GLN A 363 -4.71 -1.18 -0.60
CA GLN A 363 -4.99 -2.61 -0.63
C GLN A 363 -3.79 -3.36 -1.20
N SER A 364 -3.51 -4.58 -0.72
CA SER A 364 -2.27 -5.25 -1.12
C SER A 364 -2.24 -6.73 -0.80
N ASN A 365 -1.62 -7.50 -1.69
CA ASN A 365 -1.13 -8.85 -1.44
C ASN A 365 0.26 -8.90 -0.76
N TYR A 366 0.90 -7.76 -0.52
CA TYR A 366 2.26 -7.55 -0.03
C TYR A 366 3.32 -7.73 -1.12
N MET A 367 3.93 -8.90 -1.28
CA MET A 367 4.89 -9.15 -2.38
C MET A 367 4.12 -9.51 -3.66
N GLY A 368 4.67 -9.24 -4.84
CA GLY A 368 3.99 -9.50 -6.10
C GLY A 368 3.28 -10.85 -6.13
N PHE A 369 1.98 -10.88 -6.43
CA PHE A 369 1.06 -12.02 -6.36
C PHE A 369 0.95 -12.70 -4.96
N GLY A 370 1.37 -12.04 -3.90
CA GLY A 370 1.23 -12.51 -2.52
C GLY A 370 1.97 -13.83 -2.25
N SER A 371 1.28 -14.77 -1.63
CA SER A 371 1.83 -16.08 -1.28
C SER A 371 2.12 -17.00 -2.47
N GLY A 372 1.63 -16.66 -3.67
CA GLY A 372 1.59 -17.56 -4.82
C GLY A 372 0.52 -18.65 -4.69
N VAL A 373 -0.32 -18.59 -3.67
CA VAL A 373 -1.47 -19.48 -3.49
C VAL A 373 -2.68 -18.88 -4.20
N VAL A 374 -3.27 -19.64 -5.10
CA VAL A 374 -4.57 -19.35 -5.70
C VAL A 374 -5.51 -20.51 -5.42
N VAL A 375 -6.64 -20.23 -4.79
CA VAL A 375 -7.62 -21.25 -4.40
C VAL A 375 -8.30 -21.81 -5.66
N PRO A 376 -8.21 -23.13 -5.92
CA PRO A 376 -8.72 -23.75 -7.14
C PRO A 376 -10.21 -23.44 -7.38
N GLY A 377 -10.56 -23.12 -8.63
CA GLY A 377 -11.94 -22.85 -9.03
C GLY A 377 -12.52 -21.51 -8.59
N THR A 378 -11.76 -20.69 -7.81
CA THR A 378 -12.27 -19.42 -7.27
C THR A 378 -11.53 -18.20 -7.82
N GLY A 379 -10.28 -18.34 -8.23
CA GLY A 379 -9.41 -17.20 -8.57
C GLY A 379 -9.01 -16.31 -7.38
N ILE A 380 -9.25 -16.75 -6.13
CA ILE A 380 -8.80 -16.04 -4.93
C ILE A 380 -7.29 -16.21 -4.81
N SER A 381 -6.53 -15.15 -5.07
CA SER A 381 -5.10 -15.04 -4.80
C SER A 381 -4.91 -14.53 -3.37
N LEU A 382 -4.13 -15.27 -2.56
CA LEU A 382 -3.94 -14.98 -1.13
C LEU A 382 -2.66 -14.19 -0.90
N GLN A 383 -2.75 -13.17 -0.05
CA GLN A 383 -1.63 -12.33 0.38
C GLN A 383 -0.58 -13.14 1.18
N ASN A 384 0.63 -12.59 1.34
CA ASN A 384 1.71 -13.18 2.14
C ASN A 384 2.13 -12.30 3.33
N ARG A 385 1.18 -11.69 4.03
CA ARG A 385 1.45 -10.75 5.13
C ARG A 385 2.13 -11.37 6.33
N GLY A 386 1.96 -12.66 6.55
CA GLY A 386 2.66 -13.40 7.59
C GLY A 386 4.18 -13.32 7.51
N THR A 387 4.74 -13.07 6.31
CA THR A 387 6.18 -12.77 6.14
C THR A 387 6.61 -11.52 6.95
N GLY A 388 5.68 -10.64 7.30
CA GLY A 388 5.94 -9.46 8.13
C GLY A 388 6.24 -9.76 9.60
N PHE A 389 5.98 -10.96 10.10
CA PHE A 389 6.38 -11.37 11.44
C PHE A 389 7.88 -11.62 11.56
N THR A 390 8.38 -11.60 12.79
CA THR A 390 9.75 -12.07 13.12
C THR A 390 9.67 -13.36 13.94
N LEU A 391 10.73 -14.17 13.85
CA LEU A 391 10.94 -15.36 14.70
C LEU A 391 11.79 -15.03 15.94
N ALA A 392 12.22 -13.77 16.12
CA ALA A 392 12.98 -13.32 17.29
C ALA A 392 12.12 -13.41 18.56
N HIS A 393 12.60 -14.19 19.54
CA HIS A 393 11.87 -14.41 20.78
C HIS A 393 11.74 -13.13 21.62
N GLY A 394 10.50 -12.86 22.13
CA GLY A 394 10.21 -11.69 22.95
C GLY A 394 10.07 -10.39 22.18
N HIS A 395 10.12 -10.42 20.83
CA HIS A 395 9.90 -9.24 20.01
C HIS A 395 8.40 -8.91 19.93
N ALA A 396 8.04 -7.60 19.91
CA ALA A 396 6.64 -7.17 19.79
C ALA A 396 5.93 -7.79 18.58
N ASN A 397 6.65 -7.94 17.47
CA ASN A 397 6.18 -8.53 16.21
C ASN A 397 6.54 -10.03 16.07
N GLU A 398 6.83 -10.76 17.19
CA GLU A 398 7.02 -12.23 17.15
C GLU A 398 5.75 -12.93 16.66
N VAL A 399 5.93 -13.95 15.79
CA VAL A 399 4.82 -14.75 15.28
C VAL A 399 4.04 -15.43 16.40
N GLY A 400 2.71 -15.39 16.33
CA GLY A 400 1.86 -16.02 17.32
C GLY A 400 0.38 -16.04 16.89
N PRO A 401 -0.44 -16.88 17.54
CA PRO A 401 -1.84 -17.07 17.19
C PRO A 401 -2.64 -15.77 17.34
N GLY A 402 -3.49 -15.50 16.37
CA GLY A 402 -4.41 -14.36 16.41
C GLY A 402 -3.78 -12.97 16.36
N LYS A 403 -2.47 -12.85 16.18
CA LYS A 403 -1.75 -11.56 16.07
C LYS A 403 -1.79 -11.02 14.66
N ARG A 404 -1.74 -9.69 14.52
CA ARG A 404 -1.48 -9.00 13.27
C ARG A 404 0.02 -8.79 13.07
N PRO A 405 0.58 -9.07 11.87
CA PRO A 405 1.99 -8.79 11.58
C PRO A 405 2.24 -7.29 11.40
N TYR A 406 3.51 -6.86 11.54
CA TYR A 406 3.98 -5.59 11.02
C TYR A 406 3.53 -5.42 9.57
N HIS A 407 2.87 -4.31 9.26
CA HIS A 407 2.15 -4.15 8.01
C HIS A 407 2.67 -2.96 7.21
N THR A 408 2.95 -3.19 5.92
CA THR A 408 3.62 -2.20 5.08
C THR A 408 2.69 -1.26 4.31
N ILE A 409 1.37 -1.50 4.28
CA ILE A 409 0.47 -0.56 3.60
C ILE A 409 0.06 0.58 4.53
N ILE A 410 0.10 1.80 4.01
CA ILE A 410 -0.22 3.01 4.73
C ILE A 410 -0.99 3.98 3.83
N PRO A 411 -2.23 4.37 4.16
CA PRO A 411 -2.94 5.48 3.54
C PRO A 411 -2.59 6.78 4.27
N GLY A 412 -2.12 7.83 3.56
CA GLY A 412 -1.80 9.12 4.15
C GLY A 412 -2.93 10.15 3.99
N PHE A 413 -3.05 11.07 4.94
CA PHE A 413 -4.00 12.17 4.90
C PHE A 413 -3.39 13.44 5.50
N MET A 414 -3.71 14.62 4.96
CA MET A 414 -3.33 15.92 5.54
C MET A 414 -4.54 16.76 5.86
N THR A 415 -4.49 17.43 7.01
CA THR A 415 -5.44 18.45 7.42
C THR A 415 -4.71 19.74 7.81
N LYS A 416 -5.42 20.87 7.77
CA LYS A 416 -4.97 22.15 8.29
C LYS A 416 -6.13 22.81 9.02
N ASP A 417 -5.90 23.26 10.25
CA ASP A 417 -6.92 23.93 11.08
C ASP A 417 -8.25 23.13 11.17
N GLY A 418 -8.13 21.79 11.24
CA GLY A 418 -9.27 20.88 11.31
C GLY A 418 -9.96 20.59 9.97
N ALA A 419 -9.55 21.21 8.86
CA ALA A 419 -10.11 20.99 7.53
C ALA A 419 -9.24 20.05 6.67
N PRO A 420 -9.84 19.28 5.74
CA PRO A 420 -9.09 18.38 4.87
C PRO A 420 -8.26 19.17 3.84
N VAL A 421 -7.00 18.76 3.63
CA VAL A 421 -6.09 19.37 2.65
C VAL A 421 -5.79 18.40 1.52
N ALA A 422 -5.35 17.18 1.84
CA ALA A 422 -5.00 16.21 0.81
C ALA A 422 -5.11 14.76 1.30
N THR A 423 -5.43 13.88 0.37
CA THR A 423 -5.20 12.43 0.46
C THR A 423 -3.99 12.08 -0.39
N PHE A 424 -3.10 11.25 0.12
CA PHE A 424 -1.91 10.82 -0.61
C PHE A 424 -1.47 9.43 -0.18
N GLY A 425 -0.74 8.75 -1.05
CA GLY A 425 -0.10 7.49 -0.72
C GLY A 425 0.85 7.04 -1.82
N VAL A 426 1.89 6.34 -1.43
CA VAL A 426 2.90 5.75 -2.33
C VAL A 426 2.91 4.25 -2.10
N MET A 427 2.48 3.46 -3.07
CA MET A 427 2.53 2.00 -3.01
C MET A 427 3.96 1.49 -3.15
N GLY A 428 4.25 0.22 -2.76
CA GLY A 428 5.54 -0.42 -3.01
C GLY A 428 6.24 -1.01 -1.77
N GLY A 429 5.49 -1.36 -0.71
CA GLY A 429 6.05 -1.96 0.50
C GLY A 429 6.88 -0.98 1.34
N PRO A 430 8.16 -1.25 1.64
CA PRO A 430 8.97 -0.41 2.53
C PRO A 430 9.31 0.99 2.00
N ILE A 431 9.14 1.24 0.69
CA ILE A 431 9.27 2.59 0.13
C ILE A 431 8.14 3.53 0.57
N GLN A 432 7.04 3.00 1.12
CA GLN A 432 5.87 3.83 1.44
C GLN A 432 6.18 4.93 2.45
N PRO A 433 6.81 4.70 3.63
CA PRO A 433 7.15 5.79 4.54
C PRO A 433 8.11 6.81 3.92
N PRO A 434 9.26 6.45 3.29
CA PRO A 434 10.07 7.42 2.57
C PRO A 434 9.31 8.16 1.46
N GLY A 435 8.42 7.47 0.74
CA GLY A 435 7.57 8.06 -0.29
C GLY A 435 6.58 9.09 0.28
N HIS A 436 5.98 8.80 1.45
CA HIS A 436 5.11 9.73 2.15
C HIS A 436 5.87 10.97 2.64
N VAL A 437 7.04 10.79 3.27
CA VAL A 437 7.90 11.91 3.70
C VAL A 437 8.26 12.81 2.52
N GLN A 438 8.76 12.23 1.41
CA GLN A 438 9.11 12.99 0.21
C GLN A 438 7.90 13.72 -0.40
N THR A 439 6.71 13.11 -0.37
CA THR A 439 5.47 13.73 -0.85
C THR A 439 5.10 14.93 0.02
N VAL A 440 5.09 14.76 1.34
CA VAL A 440 4.73 15.84 2.28
C VAL A 440 5.75 16.97 2.20
N VAL A 441 7.05 16.70 2.29
CA VAL A 441 8.12 17.72 2.19
C VAL A 441 8.01 18.51 0.88
N ARG A 442 7.81 17.85 -0.27
CA ARG A 442 7.68 18.53 -1.56
C ARG A 442 6.45 19.43 -1.65
N MET A 443 5.34 19.00 -1.09
CA MET A 443 4.11 19.80 -1.10
C MET A 443 4.14 20.94 -0.08
N THR A 444 4.76 20.75 1.08
CA THR A 444 4.75 21.75 2.19
C THR A 444 5.96 22.67 2.16
N ASP A 445 7.20 22.15 2.19
CA ASP A 445 8.41 23.00 2.22
C ASP A 445 8.69 23.66 0.86
N TYR A 446 8.38 22.97 -0.25
CA TYR A 446 8.70 23.44 -1.61
C TYR A 446 7.48 23.85 -2.43
N ALA A 447 6.27 23.84 -1.87
CA ALA A 447 5.02 24.24 -2.51
C ALA A 447 4.82 23.63 -3.92
N MET A 448 5.28 22.39 -4.13
CA MET A 448 5.13 21.70 -5.40
C MET A 448 3.69 21.27 -5.63
N ASN A 449 3.21 21.40 -6.87
CA ASN A 449 1.91 20.82 -7.22
C ASN A 449 1.93 19.28 -7.14
N PRO A 450 0.77 18.62 -6.99
CA PRO A 450 0.70 17.18 -6.81
C PRO A 450 1.41 16.36 -7.90
N GLN A 451 1.30 16.74 -9.18
CA GLN A 451 1.92 15.97 -10.26
C GLN A 451 3.44 16.09 -10.25
N ALA A 452 3.97 17.31 -10.09
CA ALA A 452 5.41 17.52 -9.97
C ALA A 452 6.01 16.79 -8.76
N THR A 453 5.26 16.71 -7.66
CA THR A 453 5.63 15.94 -6.47
C THR A 453 5.78 14.45 -6.78
N LEU A 454 4.87 13.89 -7.59
CA LEU A 454 4.89 12.48 -7.98
C LEU A 454 5.96 12.18 -9.04
N ASP A 455 6.23 13.13 -9.95
CA ASP A 455 7.22 12.98 -11.04
C ASP A 455 8.67 13.05 -10.53
N ALA A 456 8.90 13.71 -9.40
CA ALA A 456 10.23 13.93 -8.86
C ALA A 456 10.95 12.62 -8.47
N PRO A 457 12.29 12.54 -8.67
CA PRO A 457 13.06 11.35 -8.34
C PRO A 457 12.97 11.00 -6.85
N ARG A 458 12.96 9.70 -6.55
CA ARG A 458 12.84 9.17 -5.19
C ARG A 458 14.10 8.49 -4.71
N PHE A 459 14.28 8.53 -3.39
CA PHE A 459 15.18 7.65 -2.68
C PHE A 459 14.40 6.60 -1.89
N LYS A 460 15.07 5.50 -1.59
CA LYS A 460 14.61 4.47 -0.65
C LYS A 460 15.74 4.17 0.33
N VAL A 461 15.38 3.92 1.59
CA VAL A 461 16.34 3.55 2.64
C VAL A 461 16.37 2.02 2.75
N ASN A 462 17.58 1.48 2.71
CA ASN A 462 17.89 0.07 2.97
C ASN A 462 18.57 -0.09 4.35
N ALA A 463 19.31 -1.17 4.55
CA ALA A 463 20.02 -1.39 5.80
C ALA A 463 21.27 -0.51 5.96
N GLY A 464 21.52 -0.03 7.16
CA GLY A 464 22.73 0.72 7.50
C GLY A 464 22.84 2.05 6.75
N ARG A 465 23.90 2.20 5.94
CA ARG A 465 24.10 3.39 5.07
C ARG A 465 23.68 3.16 3.63
N SER A 466 23.14 1.99 3.32
CA SER A 466 22.70 1.65 1.96
C SER A 466 21.39 2.35 1.65
N ILE A 467 21.33 2.98 0.49
CA ILE A 467 20.16 3.62 -0.10
C ILE A 467 20.07 3.31 -1.58
N ASP A 468 18.86 3.31 -2.08
CA ASP A 468 18.59 3.31 -3.52
C ASP A 468 18.19 4.72 -3.94
N LEU A 469 18.65 5.17 -5.10
CA LEU A 469 18.29 6.46 -5.68
C LEU A 469 17.92 6.26 -7.15
N GLU A 470 16.78 6.81 -7.56
CA GLU A 470 16.31 6.69 -8.94
C GLU A 470 17.35 7.19 -9.96
N ALA A 471 17.41 6.51 -11.12
CA ALA A 471 18.36 6.86 -12.18
C ALA A 471 18.12 8.27 -12.75
N SER A 472 16.87 8.76 -12.69
CA SER A 472 16.48 10.12 -13.07
C SER A 472 17.00 11.23 -12.15
N ALA A 473 17.55 10.88 -10.97
CA ALA A 473 18.13 11.86 -10.07
C ALA A 473 19.38 12.50 -10.66
N PRO A 474 19.59 13.83 -10.47
CA PRO A 474 20.78 14.53 -10.94
C PRO A 474 22.07 13.86 -10.51
N ARG A 475 23.09 13.91 -11.39
CA ARG A 475 24.40 13.32 -11.11
C ARG A 475 25.05 13.92 -9.88
N GLU A 476 24.94 15.22 -9.71
CA GLU A 476 25.50 15.99 -8.58
C GLU A 476 24.88 15.56 -7.25
N LEU A 477 23.58 15.23 -7.25
CA LEU A 477 22.89 14.67 -6.07
C LEU A 477 23.46 13.31 -5.71
N ARG A 478 23.66 12.44 -6.69
CA ARG A 478 24.22 11.09 -6.51
C ARG A 478 25.64 11.16 -5.93
N GLU A 479 26.51 11.96 -6.55
CA GLU A 479 27.90 12.14 -6.15
C GLU A 479 28.00 12.77 -4.76
N GLY A 480 27.17 13.76 -4.46
CA GLY A 480 27.13 14.41 -3.15
C GLY A 480 26.68 13.47 -2.02
N LEU A 481 25.66 12.64 -2.24
CA LEU A 481 25.23 11.65 -1.25
C LEU A 481 26.33 10.59 -0.98
N ILE A 482 27.04 10.15 -2.02
CA ILE A 482 28.21 9.25 -1.86
C ILE A 482 29.32 9.94 -1.05
N ALA A 483 29.62 11.20 -1.31
CA ALA A 483 30.62 11.97 -0.58
C ALA A 483 30.29 12.11 0.91
N LEU A 484 29.00 12.19 1.27
CA LEU A 484 28.54 12.16 2.67
C LEU A 484 28.62 10.76 3.30
N GLY A 485 28.94 9.72 2.53
CA GLY A 485 29.13 8.35 3.00
C GLY A 485 27.93 7.43 2.88
N HIS A 486 26.87 7.84 2.15
CA HIS A 486 25.83 6.90 1.75
C HIS A 486 26.39 5.86 0.78
N LYS A 487 25.90 4.63 0.90
CA LYS A 487 26.20 3.55 -0.05
C LYS A 487 25.04 3.47 -1.04
N LEU A 488 25.25 3.94 -2.27
CA LEU A 488 24.27 3.81 -3.33
C LEU A 488 24.48 2.48 -4.06
N GLU A 489 23.45 1.64 -4.04
CA GLU A 489 23.41 0.43 -4.85
C GLU A 489 22.91 0.80 -6.25
N ALA A 490 23.56 0.25 -7.29
CA ALA A 490 23.06 0.34 -8.65
C ALA A 490 21.90 -0.63 -8.78
N ILE A 491 20.69 -0.11 -8.81
CA ILE A 491 19.51 -0.92 -9.09
C ILE A 491 19.18 -0.77 -10.59
N PRO A 492 18.92 -1.88 -11.31
CA PRO A 492 18.24 -1.77 -12.59
C PRO A 492 16.93 -1.04 -12.35
N ASP A 493 16.54 -0.13 -13.24
CA ASP A 493 15.25 0.57 -13.16
C ASP A 493 14.12 -0.46 -13.10
N SER A 494 13.78 -0.88 -11.90
CA SER A 494 12.63 -1.71 -11.65
C SER A 494 11.58 -0.84 -10.99
N TYR A 495 10.40 -0.82 -11.58
CA TYR A 495 9.25 -0.12 -11.03
C TYR A 495 8.88 -0.54 -9.60
N MET A 496 9.43 -1.66 -9.11
CA MET A 496 9.17 -2.21 -7.76
C MET A 496 9.88 -1.42 -6.67
N ASP A 497 10.96 -0.72 -6.99
CA ASP A 497 11.88 -0.20 -5.99
C ASP A 497 11.49 1.18 -5.46
N PHE A 498 10.87 2.03 -6.29
CA PHE A 498 10.53 3.41 -5.92
C PHE A 498 9.03 3.67 -5.77
N GLY A 499 8.23 2.62 -5.86
CA GLY A 499 6.79 2.70 -5.68
C GLY A 499 6.05 3.50 -6.74
N ALA A 500 4.81 3.86 -6.47
CA ALA A 500 4.02 4.79 -7.27
C ALA A 500 2.97 5.47 -6.41
N GLY A 501 2.81 6.78 -6.58
CA GLY A 501 1.95 7.60 -5.76
C GLY A 501 0.67 8.04 -6.46
N GLN A 502 -0.31 8.41 -5.67
CA GLN A 502 -1.51 9.14 -6.09
C GLN A 502 -1.77 10.24 -5.07
N VAL A 503 -2.25 11.39 -5.53
CA VAL A 503 -2.58 12.53 -4.68
C VAL A 503 -3.89 13.15 -5.14
N ILE A 504 -4.78 13.46 -4.21
CA ILE A 504 -5.89 14.40 -4.42
C ILE A 504 -5.74 15.53 -3.40
N LEU A 505 -5.52 16.74 -3.89
CA LEU A 505 -5.42 17.97 -3.11
C LEU A 505 -6.77 18.71 -3.17
N LYS A 506 -7.27 19.17 -2.02
CA LYS A 506 -8.43 20.05 -1.97
C LYS A 506 -8.04 21.43 -2.49
N ALA A 507 -8.80 21.96 -3.44
CA ALA A 507 -8.69 23.31 -3.94
C ALA A 507 -9.83 24.20 -3.42
N ASP A 508 -9.76 25.52 -3.68
CA ASP A 508 -10.85 26.43 -3.32
C ASP A 508 -12.16 26.01 -4.02
N VAL A 509 -12.07 25.53 -5.24
CA VAL A 509 -13.18 24.93 -5.98
C VAL A 509 -12.77 23.53 -6.43
N GLY A 510 -13.41 22.49 -5.85
CA GLY A 510 -13.15 21.10 -6.19
C GLY A 510 -11.78 20.58 -5.74
N TYR A 511 -11.10 19.83 -6.60
CA TYR A 511 -9.89 19.09 -6.30
C TYR A 511 -8.87 19.17 -7.42
N VAL A 512 -7.59 19.01 -7.06
CA VAL A 512 -6.48 18.79 -7.97
C VAL A 512 -5.97 17.37 -7.78
N ALA A 513 -6.13 16.50 -8.77
CA ALA A 513 -5.74 15.09 -8.69
C ALA A 513 -4.56 14.78 -9.61
N ALA A 514 -3.67 13.91 -9.14
CA ALA A 514 -2.46 13.51 -9.86
C ALA A 514 -2.21 12.00 -9.74
N SER A 515 -1.56 11.43 -10.74
CA SER A 515 -1.21 10.00 -10.82
C SER A 515 0.23 9.83 -11.26
N ASP A 516 0.94 8.92 -10.59
CA ASP A 516 2.35 8.62 -10.78
C ASP A 516 2.65 8.05 -12.18
N PRO A 517 3.67 8.59 -12.89
CA PRO A 517 4.07 8.09 -14.22
C PRO A 517 4.74 6.70 -14.18
N ARG A 518 5.14 6.21 -13.00
CA ARG A 518 5.78 4.89 -12.82
C ARG A 518 4.82 3.72 -12.95
N ARG A 519 3.54 3.98 -13.22
CA ARG A 519 2.48 2.99 -13.45
C ARG A 519 1.65 3.35 -14.65
N ASP A 520 0.82 2.40 -15.10
CA ASP A 520 -0.23 2.66 -16.09
C ASP A 520 -1.30 3.64 -15.59
N GLY A 521 -1.17 4.12 -14.34
CA GLY A 521 -2.15 4.86 -13.56
C GLY A 521 -2.81 6.05 -14.23
N GLN A 522 -3.96 6.43 -13.72
CA GLN A 522 -4.75 7.56 -14.18
C GLN A 522 -5.35 8.34 -13.00
N ALA A 523 -5.33 9.67 -13.09
CA ALA A 523 -6.26 10.55 -12.38
C ALA A 523 -7.36 10.95 -13.35
N ALA A 524 -8.61 10.86 -12.95
CA ALA A 524 -9.78 11.25 -13.74
C ALA A 524 -10.80 11.97 -12.85
N GLY A 525 -11.64 12.82 -13.47
CA GLY A 525 -12.65 13.57 -12.74
C GLY A 525 -13.56 14.36 -13.68
N PHE A 526 -14.62 14.97 -13.09
CA PHE A 526 -15.59 15.81 -13.78
C PHE A 526 -16.20 16.84 -12.82
#